data_0f82e7833bd31d780ed43b72a12aa576
#
_entry.id   0f82e7833bd31d780ed43b72a12aa576
#
_cell.length_a   1.000
_cell.length_b   1.000
_cell.length_c   1.000
_cell.angle_alpha   90.00
_cell.angle_beta   90.00
_cell.angle_gamma   90.00
#
_symmetry.space_group_name_H-M   'P 1'
#
loop_
_entity.id
_entity.type
_entity.pdbx_description
1 polymer ?
#
loop_
_entity_poly.entity_id
_entity_poly.type
_entity_poly.pdbx_seq_one_letter_code
_entity_poly.pdbx_strand_id
1 'polypeptide(L)'
;MGRKPKEELEVQASGPTASDRLLSFLKDNKEDHYNFEDEVYYKVSTGSLNLDIATGGGLCPGLHRFIGMNEGGKTSEALEVTKNFLKSIDGSRALLFKAEGRLSKEIKERSGIKFVTDPKQWEDGTCFVFECNIFETV
;
A
#
# COMPACT_ATOMS: atom_id res chain seq x y z
N MET A 1 -37.42 -55.70 -8.62
CA MET A 1 -37.10 -54.45 -9.33
C MET A 1 -35.69 -54.01 -8.94
N GLY A 2 -34.71 -54.36 -9.77
CA GLY A 2 -33.30 -54.08 -9.53
C GLY A 2 -32.92 -52.66 -9.97
N ARG A 3 -32.31 -51.91 -9.10
CA ARG A 3 -31.69 -50.60 -9.41
C ARG A 3 -30.45 -50.87 -10.24
N LYS A 4 -30.37 -50.29 -11.44
CA LYS A 4 -29.15 -50.27 -12.28
C LYS A 4 -28.06 -49.45 -11.59
N PRO A 5 -26.78 -49.87 -11.66
CA PRO A 5 -25.67 -49.03 -11.14
C PRO A 5 -25.51 -47.77 -12.00
N LYS A 6 -25.19 -46.65 -11.34
CA LYS A 6 -24.82 -45.41 -12.01
C LYS A 6 -23.46 -45.64 -12.70
N GLU A 7 -23.42 -45.48 -14.01
CA GLU A 7 -22.21 -45.30 -14.76
C GLU A 7 -21.47 -44.04 -14.22
N GLU A 8 -20.30 -44.26 -13.67
CA GLU A 8 -19.37 -43.19 -13.40
C GLU A 8 -18.89 -42.61 -14.73
N LEU A 9 -19.32 -41.39 -15.03
CA LEU A 9 -18.76 -40.60 -16.12
C LEU A 9 -17.32 -40.25 -15.74
N GLU A 10 -16.36 -41.01 -16.27
CA GLU A 10 -14.97 -40.59 -16.30
C GLU A 10 -14.84 -39.34 -17.18
N VAL A 11 -14.82 -38.19 -16.53
CA VAL A 11 -14.46 -36.94 -17.18
C VAL A 11 -12.95 -36.99 -17.39
N GLN A 12 -12.52 -37.39 -18.58
CA GLN A 12 -11.15 -37.20 -19.03
C GLN A 12 -10.87 -35.72 -19.21
N ALA A 13 -10.44 -35.09 -18.13
CA ALA A 13 -9.92 -33.73 -18.18
C ALA A 13 -8.50 -33.74 -18.74
N SER A 14 -8.36 -33.73 -20.06
CA SER A 14 -7.08 -33.64 -20.78
C SER A 14 -6.59 -32.18 -20.89
N GLY A 15 -6.41 -31.51 -19.76
CA GLY A 15 -5.87 -30.15 -19.71
C GLY A 15 -5.33 -29.80 -18.32
N PRO A 16 -4.41 -28.86 -18.22
CA PRO A 16 -3.87 -28.45 -16.92
C PRO A 16 -5.01 -27.97 -16.01
N THR A 17 -5.03 -28.48 -14.80
CA THR A 17 -6.02 -28.06 -13.78
C THR A 17 -5.87 -26.58 -13.44
N ALA A 18 -6.89 -25.99 -12.81
CA ALA A 18 -6.79 -24.62 -12.32
C ALA A 18 -5.59 -24.42 -11.38
N SER A 19 -5.30 -25.44 -10.57
CA SER A 19 -4.12 -25.47 -9.69
C SER A 19 -2.80 -25.47 -10.46
N ASP A 20 -2.72 -26.24 -11.58
CA ASP A 20 -1.51 -26.29 -12.39
C ASP A 20 -1.24 -24.97 -13.11
N ARG A 21 -2.31 -24.29 -13.57
CA ARG A 21 -2.22 -22.96 -14.18
C ARG A 21 -1.77 -21.91 -13.15
N LEU A 22 -2.31 -21.97 -11.93
CA LEU A 22 -1.88 -21.09 -10.86
C LEU A 22 -0.41 -21.34 -10.51
N LEU A 23 0.00 -22.58 -10.36
CA LEU A 23 1.39 -22.92 -10.04
C LEU A 23 2.37 -22.48 -11.14
N SER A 24 1.99 -22.61 -12.43
CA SER A 24 2.84 -22.10 -13.52
C SER A 24 2.94 -20.58 -13.46
N PHE A 25 1.82 -19.87 -13.29
CA PHE A 25 1.81 -18.42 -13.12
C PHE A 25 2.71 -17.97 -11.97
N LEU A 26 2.60 -18.63 -10.81
CA LEU A 26 3.41 -18.33 -9.65
C LEU A 26 4.92 -18.60 -9.90
N LYS A 27 5.28 -19.63 -10.66
CA LYS A 27 6.68 -19.89 -11.02
C LYS A 27 7.24 -18.87 -12.00
N ASP A 28 6.43 -18.47 -12.99
CA ASP A 28 6.83 -17.52 -14.03
C ASP A 28 7.00 -16.10 -13.47
N ASN A 29 6.29 -15.77 -12.39
CA ASN A 29 6.35 -14.47 -11.73
C ASN A 29 6.98 -14.57 -10.31
N LYS A 30 7.99 -15.41 -10.16
CA LYS A 30 8.60 -15.67 -8.86
C LYS A 30 9.22 -14.43 -8.22
N GLU A 31 9.70 -13.48 -9.02
CA GLU A 31 10.32 -12.24 -8.54
C GLU A 31 9.29 -11.20 -8.09
N ASP A 32 8.03 -11.36 -8.54
CA ASP A 32 6.93 -10.47 -8.15
C ASP A 32 6.22 -10.93 -6.87
N HIS A 33 6.64 -12.05 -6.29
CA HIS A 33 6.03 -12.58 -5.08
C HIS A 33 6.56 -11.87 -3.84
N TYR A 34 5.69 -11.74 -2.84
CA TYR A 34 6.12 -11.35 -1.52
C TYR A 34 7.15 -12.36 -0.99
N ASN A 35 8.36 -11.90 -0.77
CA ASN A 35 9.44 -12.72 -0.23
C ASN A 35 9.43 -12.63 1.30
N PHE A 36 9.05 -13.71 1.97
CA PHE A 36 9.05 -13.81 3.43
C PHE A 36 10.46 -13.87 4.04
N GLU A 37 11.48 -14.12 3.23
CA GLU A 37 12.87 -14.20 3.70
C GLU A 37 13.49 -12.79 3.84
N ASP A 38 12.99 -11.80 3.09
CA ASP A 38 13.40 -10.40 3.17
C ASP A 38 12.38 -9.59 3.98
N GLU A 39 12.26 -9.84 5.26
CA GLU A 39 11.43 -9.03 6.14
C GLU A 39 12.00 -7.61 6.25
N VAL A 40 11.42 -6.68 5.49
CA VAL A 40 11.63 -5.26 5.70
C VAL A 40 10.88 -4.85 6.96
N TYR A 41 11.55 -4.95 8.10
CA TYR A 41 10.96 -4.59 9.38
C TYR A 41 11.41 -3.19 9.81
N TYR A 42 10.49 -2.24 9.75
CA TYR A 42 10.65 -0.92 10.34
C TYR A 42 9.33 -0.49 11.00
N LYS A 43 9.43 0.46 11.92
CA LYS A 43 8.26 1.14 12.48
C LYS A 43 8.42 2.63 12.33
N VAL A 44 7.33 3.28 11.94
CA VAL A 44 7.28 4.73 11.76
C VAL A 44 6.37 5.32 12.83
N SER A 45 6.90 6.27 13.60
CA SER A 45 6.10 7.00 14.57
C SER A 45 4.95 7.74 13.89
N THR A 46 3.78 7.67 14.48
CA THR A 46 2.62 8.45 14.08
C THR A 46 2.73 9.93 14.46
N GLY A 47 3.67 10.28 15.35
CA GLY A 47 3.77 11.60 15.96
C GLY A 47 2.91 11.77 17.20
N SER A 48 2.07 10.79 17.51
CA SER A 48 1.25 10.74 18.73
C SER A 48 1.76 9.63 19.66
N LEU A 49 2.26 10.00 20.84
CA LEU A 49 2.77 9.04 21.83
C LEU A 49 1.71 7.99 22.19
N ASN A 50 0.46 8.39 22.37
CA ASN A 50 -0.61 7.47 22.73
C ASN A 50 -0.89 6.45 21.61
N LEU A 51 -0.87 6.91 20.37
CA LEU A 51 -1.09 6.05 19.22
C LEU A 51 0.10 5.11 19.00
N ASP A 52 1.32 5.60 19.16
CA ASP A 52 2.53 4.79 19.08
C ASP A 52 2.56 3.70 20.15
N ILE A 53 2.16 4.00 21.39
CA ILE A 53 2.02 3.00 22.44
C ILE A 53 0.96 1.96 22.06
N ALA A 54 -0.20 2.39 21.57
CA ALA A 54 -1.30 1.51 21.19
C ALA A 54 -0.93 0.58 19.99
N THR A 55 -0.07 1.04 19.09
CA THR A 55 0.41 0.27 17.93
C THR A 55 1.72 -0.47 18.19
N GLY A 56 2.22 -0.43 19.43
CA GLY A 56 3.46 -1.13 19.82
C GLY A 56 4.71 -0.48 19.23
N GLY A 57 4.74 0.84 19.08
CA GLY A 57 5.90 1.63 18.67
C GLY A 57 5.79 2.29 17.30
N GLY A 58 4.59 2.41 16.76
CA GLY A 58 4.33 3.06 15.47
C GLY A 58 3.77 2.11 14.40
N LEU A 59 3.68 2.60 13.18
CA LEU A 59 3.13 1.85 12.05
C LEU A 59 4.20 1.01 11.36
N CYS A 60 3.90 -0.27 11.15
CA CYS A 60 4.70 -1.20 10.36
C CYS A 60 4.41 -1.05 8.86
N PRO A 61 5.24 -1.63 7.98
CA PRO A 61 4.88 -1.77 6.56
C PRO A 61 3.52 -2.43 6.39
N GLY A 62 2.69 -1.90 5.50
CA GLY A 62 1.36 -2.45 5.24
C GLY A 62 0.35 -1.39 4.78
N LEU A 63 -0.90 -1.80 4.67
CA LEU A 63 -2.01 -0.92 4.32
C LEU A 63 -2.64 -0.34 5.59
N HIS A 64 -2.59 0.98 5.73
CA HIS A 64 -3.18 1.72 6.85
C HIS A 64 -4.35 2.57 6.37
N ARG A 65 -5.46 2.52 7.09
CA ARG A 65 -6.66 3.30 6.80
C ARG A 65 -7.02 4.22 7.95
N PHE A 66 -7.04 5.53 7.70
CA PHE A 66 -7.48 6.53 8.66
C PHE A 66 -8.98 6.80 8.49
N ILE A 67 -9.76 6.53 9.52
CA ILE A 67 -11.22 6.71 9.52
C ILE A 67 -11.58 7.72 10.61
N GLY A 68 -12.52 8.60 10.32
CA GLY A 68 -12.99 9.59 11.28
C GLY A 68 -13.92 10.61 10.65
N MET A 69 -14.46 11.51 11.45
CA MET A 69 -15.35 12.60 11.02
C MET A 69 -14.64 13.53 10.03
N ASN A 70 -15.43 14.27 9.26
CA ASN A 70 -14.91 15.35 8.43
C ASN A 70 -14.14 16.36 9.28
N GLU A 71 -13.04 16.89 8.75
CA GLU A 71 -12.12 17.81 9.43
C GLU A 71 -11.48 17.26 10.73
N GLY A 72 -11.64 15.97 11.01
CA GLY A 72 -11.07 15.29 12.19
C GLY A 72 -9.56 15.01 12.12
N GLY A 73 -8.81 15.71 11.26
CA GLY A 73 -7.35 15.62 11.22
C GLY A 73 -6.76 14.43 10.44
N LYS A 74 -7.57 13.60 9.76
CA LYS A 74 -7.10 12.40 9.04
C LYS A 74 -5.93 12.68 8.08
N THR A 75 -6.07 13.72 7.26
CA THR A 75 -5.01 14.12 6.31
C THR A 75 -3.77 14.63 7.02
N SER A 76 -3.95 15.37 8.12
CA SER A 76 -2.83 15.88 8.93
C SER A 76 -2.04 14.74 9.56
N GLU A 77 -2.74 13.74 10.07
CA GLU A 77 -2.10 12.53 10.64
C GLU A 77 -1.36 11.73 9.56
N ALA A 78 -1.97 11.51 8.41
CA ALA A 78 -1.31 10.83 7.29
C ALA A 78 -0.05 11.57 6.83
N LEU A 79 -0.07 12.89 6.79
CA LEU A 79 1.10 13.70 6.46
C LEU A 79 2.17 13.66 7.56
N GLU A 80 1.77 13.62 8.84
CA GLU A 80 2.71 13.47 9.95
C GLU A 80 3.45 12.13 9.90
N VAL A 81 2.73 11.05 9.66
CA VAL A 81 3.32 9.72 9.42
C VAL A 81 4.26 9.74 8.22
N THR A 82 3.83 10.34 7.10
CA THR A 82 4.66 10.47 5.89
C THR A 82 5.94 11.25 6.18
N LYS A 83 5.86 12.35 6.92
CA LYS A 83 7.03 13.13 7.33
C LYS A 83 7.98 12.29 8.18
N ASN A 84 7.45 11.57 9.15
CA ASN A 84 8.25 10.73 10.04
C ASN A 84 8.91 9.58 9.27
N PHE A 85 8.19 8.97 8.30
CA PHE A 85 8.75 7.98 7.38
C PHE A 85 9.94 8.54 6.59
N LEU A 86 9.76 9.69 5.94
CA LEU A 86 10.81 10.33 5.14
C LEU A 86 12.04 10.77 5.97
N LYS A 87 11.87 10.97 7.27
CA LYS A 87 12.95 11.35 8.19
C LYS A 87 13.66 10.17 8.83
N SER A 88 12.95 9.09 9.08
CA SER A 88 13.47 7.95 9.85
C SER A 88 14.05 6.83 8.98
N ILE A 89 13.66 6.78 7.70
CA ILE A 89 14.09 5.72 6.80
C ILE A 89 14.96 6.33 5.69
N ASP A 90 16.23 6.00 5.69
CA ASP A 90 17.17 6.45 4.67
C ASP A 90 16.77 5.91 3.28
N GLY A 91 16.92 6.74 2.25
CA GLY A 91 16.56 6.40 0.89
C GLY A 91 15.05 6.37 0.63
N SER A 92 14.23 6.75 1.63
CA SER A 92 12.78 6.73 1.51
C SER A 92 12.25 7.83 0.61
N ARG A 93 11.20 7.52 -0.13
CA ARG A 93 10.46 8.46 -0.99
C ARG A 93 8.97 8.26 -0.76
N ALA A 94 8.19 9.29 -0.94
CA ALA A 94 6.75 9.20 -0.81
C ALA A 94 6.03 9.63 -2.09
N LEU A 95 4.86 9.03 -2.32
CA LEU A 95 3.91 9.43 -3.35
C LEU A 95 2.59 9.81 -2.68
N LEU A 96 2.08 10.98 -3.01
CA LEU A 96 0.78 11.43 -2.56
C LEU A 96 -0.17 11.53 -3.75
N PHE A 97 -1.13 10.63 -3.82
CA PHE A 97 -2.22 10.70 -4.78
C PHE A 97 -3.39 11.42 -4.13
N LYS A 98 -3.79 12.55 -4.70
CA LYS A 98 -4.89 13.34 -4.19
C LYS A 98 -6.00 13.41 -5.22
N ALA A 99 -7.06 12.65 -4.97
CA ALA A 99 -8.23 12.56 -5.87
C ALA A 99 -9.20 13.73 -5.69
N GLU A 100 -9.25 14.35 -4.49
CA GLU A 100 -10.20 15.41 -4.17
C GLU A 100 -9.52 16.64 -3.59
N GLY A 101 -9.92 17.80 -4.09
CA GLY A 101 -9.48 19.11 -3.58
C GLY A 101 -7.98 19.37 -3.76
N ARG A 102 -7.54 20.55 -3.36
CA ARG A 102 -6.12 20.94 -3.40
C ARG A 102 -5.49 20.88 -2.02
N LEU A 103 -4.24 20.51 -1.95
CA LEU A 103 -3.46 20.66 -0.73
C LEU A 103 -3.23 22.16 -0.51
N SER A 104 -3.79 22.73 0.57
CA SER A 104 -3.62 24.16 0.85
C SER A 104 -2.13 24.49 1.10
N LYS A 105 -1.74 25.72 0.80
CA LYS A 105 -0.39 26.18 1.06
C LYS A 105 -0.01 26.05 2.53
N GLU A 106 -0.93 26.37 3.42
CA GLU A 106 -0.75 26.26 4.87
C GLU A 106 -0.48 24.81 5.33
N ILE A 107 -1.19 23.83 4.76
CA ILE A 107 -0.97 22.41 5.07
C ILE A 107 0.42 21.98 4.58
N LYS A 108 0.82 22.41 3.38
CA LYS A 108 2.15 22.12 2.84
C LYS A 108 3.25 22.67 3.74
N GLU A 109 3.18 23.94 4.10
CA GLU A 109 4.17 24.60 4.95
C GLU A 109 4.22 23.99 6.36
N ARG A 110 3.06 23.74 6.96
CA ARG A 110 2.97 23.19 8.32
C ARG A 110 3.39 21.74 8.43
N SER A 111 3.22 20.94 7.38
CA SER A 111 3.62 19.53 7.39
C SER A 111 5.13 19.33 7.51
N GLY A 112 5.94 20.30 7.04
CA GLY A 112 7.39 20.19 6.99
C GLY A 112 7.92 19.13 6.00
N ILE A 113 7.07 18.69 5.05
CA ILE A 113 7.44 17.76 3.98
C ILE A 113 7.90 18.56 2.76
N LYS A 114 9.00 18.12 2.13
CA LYS A 114 9.44 18.66 0.84
C LYS A 114 8.59 18.05 -0.27
N PHE A 115 7.56 18.77 -0.71
CA PHE A 115 6.72 18.35 -1.82
C PHE A 115 7.34 18.73 -3.15
N VAL A 116 7.29 17.81 -4.11
CA VAL A 116 7.76 18.01 -5.48
C VAL A 116 6.67 17.60 -6.47
N THR A 117 6.66 18.27 -7.62
CA THR A 117 5.72 18.03 -8.72
C THR A 117 6.44 17.68 -10.02
N ASP A 118 7.75 17.87 -10.08
CA ASP A 118 8.59 17.47 -11.20
C ASP A 118 9.20 16.09 -10.89
N PRO A 119 8.99 15.07 -11.72
CA PRO A 119 9.59 13.75 -11.53
C PRO A 119 11.11 13.76 -11.38
N LYS A 120 11.79 14.73 -11.98
CA LYS A 120 13.25 14.88 -11.89
C LYS A 120 13.73 15.33 -10.50
N GLN A 121 12.83 15.90 -9.71
CA GLN A 121 13.11 16.37 -8.34
C GLN A 121 12.69 15.35 -7.29
N TRP A 122 12.15 14.21 -7.71
CA TRP A 122 11.73 13.15 -6.79
C TRP A 122 12.95 12.33 -6.35
N GLU A 123 13.57 12.79 -5.30
CA GLU A 123 14.75 12.24 -4.65
C GLU A 123 14.44 11.77 -3.22
N ASP A 124 15.40 11.18 -2.56
CA ASP A 124 15.26 10.70 -1.18
C ASP A 124 14.82 11.82 -0.23
N GLY A 125 13.93 11.50 0.69
CA GLY A 125 13.34 12.46 1.62
C GLY A 125 12.30 13.40 1.01
N THR A 126 11.84 13.17 -0.23
CA THR A 126 10.82 14.00 -0.88
C THR A 126 9.50 13.26 -1.07
N CYS A 127 8.42 14.04 -1.18
CA CYS A 127 7.08 13.55 -1.47
C CYS A 127 6.61 14.10 -2.82
N PHE A 128 6.43 13.22 -3.79
CA PHE A 128 5.84 13.61 -5.07
C PHE A 128 4.33 13.70 -4.95
N VAL A 129 3.75 14.82 -5.41
CA VAL A 129 2.31 15.04 -5.38
C VAL A 129 1.74 14.82 -6.77
N PHE A 130 0.84 13.87 -6.86
CA PHE A 130 0.07 13.58 -8.06
C PHE A 130 -1.40 13.96 -7.84
N GLU A 131 -1.85 15.01 -8.52
CA GLU A 131 -3.25 15.42 -8.52
C GLU A 131 -3.95 14.74 -9.70
N CYS A 132 -4.83 13.80 -9.41
CA CYS A 132 -5.60 13.08 -10.42
C CYS A 132 -7.06 13.00 -10.02
N ASN A 133 -7.93 13.48 -10.89
CA ASN A 133 -9.38 13.40 -10.70
C ASN A 133 -9.98 12.13 -11.33
N ILE A 134 -9.17 11.37 -12.08
CA ILE A 134 -9.58 10.17 -12.79
C ILE A 134 -8.72 9.02 -12.29
N PHE A 135 -9.32 8.09 -11.58
CA PHE A 135 -8.63 6.93 -10.99
C PHE A 135 -7.92 6.05 -12.04
N GLU A 136 -8.44 6.03 -13.28
CA GLU A 136 -7.87 5.27 -14.39
C GLU A 136 -6.55 5.84 -14.93
N THR A 137 -6.15 7.02 -14.49
CA THR A 137 -4.90 7.69 -14.93
C THR A 137 -3.74 7.43 -13.97
N VAL A 138 -3.99 6.76 -12.84
CA VAL A 138 -3.02 6.33 -11.83
C VAL A 138 -2.67 4.86 -12.10
#